data_963512c6e5ad6f56a2cd7d87d033d572
#
_entry.id   963512c6e5ad6f56a2cd7d87d033d572
#
_cell.length_a   1.000
_cell.length_b   1.000
_cell.length_c   1.000
_cell.angle_alpha   90.00
_cell.angle_beta   90.00
_cell.angle_gamma   90.00
#
_symmetry.space_group_name_H-M   'P 1'
#
loop_
_entity.id
_entity.type
_entity.pdbx_description
1 polymer ?
#
loop_
_entity_poly.entity_id
_entity_poly.type
_entity_poly.pdbx_seq_one_letter_code
_entity_poly.pdbx_strand_id
1 'polypeptide(L)'
;MTAFYISNAGGTGFTMEQIVEDVIPAATPVLIRCNSENVQDNKIEPVIGYYSYSWKEDNWLGGVYCSISVSKHRNTTFYDQITMRLLGLSDNGELAFVKNVPAERLYKEQYLMANKAYLKLNTNIENADVMTHGGDTPEAINSVKTDYNATNIYTLTGIRLPDGVAPEAGIYIKNGKKIIIR
;
A
#
# COMPACT_ATOMS: atom_id res chain seq x y z
N MET A 1 -13.18 15.55 6.15
CA MET A 1 -11.86 14.87 6.06
C MET A 1 -11.90 13.79 5.00
N THR A 2 -10.76 13.48 4.40
CA THR A 2 -10.65 12.39 3.44
C THR A 2 -9.55 11.45 3.91
N ALA A 3 -9.83 10.16 3.95
CA ALA A 3 -8.87 9.14 4.36
C ALA A 3 -8.32 8.40 3.13
N PHE A 4 -7.06 7.97 3.22
CA PHE A 4 -6.35 7.25 2.16
C PHE A 4 -5.55 6.10 2.76
N TYR A 5 -5.44 5.02 2.02
CA TYR A 5 -4.47 3.95 2.27
C TYR A 5 -3.40 3.94 1.18
N ILE A 6 -2.29 3.26 1.42
CA ILE A 6 -1.23 3.11 0.43
C ILE A 6 -1.39 1.73 -0.22
N SER A 7 -1.77 1.72 -1.50
CA SER A 7 -2.01 0.48 -2.25
C SER A 7 -0.75 -0.10 -2.87
N ASN A 8 0.27 0.72 -3.09
CA ASN A 8 1.56 0.29 -3.61
C ASN A 8 2.68 1.24 -3.15
N ALA A 9 3.88 0.69 -2.94
CA ALA A 9 5.07 1.49 -2.63
C ALA A 9 6.35 0.78 -3.05
N GLY A 10 7.31 1.55 -3.59
CA GLY A 10 8.62 1.05 -3.97
C GLY A 10 9.34 2.01 -4.91
N GLY A 11 10.63 1.77 -5.18
CA GLY A 11 11.42 2.66 -6.02
C GLY A 11 11.46 4.08 -5.47
N THR A 12 10.97 5.04 -6.24
CA THR A 12 10.93 6.46 -5.85
C THR A 12 9.55 6.94 -5.41
N GLY A 13 8.53 6.05 -5.42
CA GLY A 13 7.16 6.49 -5.25
C GLY A 13 6.25 5.59 -4.43
N PHE A 14 5.05 6.09 -4.21
CA PHE A 14 3.93 5.37 -3.64
C PHE A 14 2.61 5.80 -4.27
N THR A 15 1.61 4.92 -4.19
CA THR A 15 0.25 5.18 -4.67
C THR A 15 -0.71 5.26 -3.48
N MET A 16 -1.50 6.33 -3.44
CA MET A 16 -2.58 6.50 -2.47
C MET A 16 -3.92 6.23 -3.13
N GLU A 17 -4.78 5.51 -2.44
CA GLU A 17 -6.17 5.32 -2.83
C GLU A 17 -7.10 5.85 -1.74
N GLN A 18 -8.16 6.54 -2.18
CA GLN A 18 -9.14 7.10 -1.27
C GLN A 18 -10.00 5.97 -0.68
N ILE A 19 -10.19 6.02 0.63
CA ILE A 19 -11.16 5.19 1.34
C ILE A 19 -12.53 5.82 1.14
N VAL A 20 -13.45 5.06 0.55
CA VAL A 20 -14.81 5.52 0.25
C VAL A 20 -15.79 5.21 1.37
N GLU A 21 -15.43 4.32 2.28
CA GLU A 21 -16.22 3.96 3.44
C GLU A 21 -16.14 5.05 4.53
N ASP A 22 -17.24 5.24 5.22
CA ASP A 22 -17.36 6.23 6.30
C ASP A 22 -16.67 5.79 7.61
N VAL A 23 -16.24 4.54 7.69
CA VAL A 23 -15.66 3.96 8.89
C VAL A 23 -14.28 3.38 8.61
N ILE A 24 -13.30 3.80 9.40
CA ILE A 24 -11.96 3.21 9.40
C ILE A 24 -11.94 2.09 10.45
N PRO A 25 -11.60 0.84 10.06
CA PRO A 25 -11.50 -0.26 11.02
C PRO A 25 -10.47 0.02 12.11
N ALA A 26 -10.73 -0.46 13.31
CA ALA A 26 -9.79 -0.36 14.42
C ALA A 26 -8.42 -0.94 14.04
N ALA A 27 -7.36 -0.36 14.60
CA ALA A 27 -6.00 -0.79 14.38
C ALA A 27 -5.56 -0.75 12.89
N THR A 28 -6.10 0.20 12.11
CA THR A 28 -5.77 0.36 10.69
C THR A 28 -5.13 1.73 10.48
N PRO A 29 -3.83 1.79 10.13
CA PRO A 29 -3.17 3.06 9.86
C PRO A 29 -3.63 3.60 8.50
N VAL A 30 -3.93 4.89 8.45
CA VAL A 30 -4.36 5.59 7.24
C VAL A 30 -3.73 6.99 7.19
N LEU A 31 -3.69 7.59 6.02
CA LEU A 31 -3.38 9.00 5.84
C LEU A 31 -4.70 9.79 5.85
N ILE A 32 -4.70 10.89 6.57
CA ILE A 32 -5.88 11.76 6.65
C ILE A 32 -5.53 13.14 6.10
N ARG A 33 -6.30 13.57 5.11
CA ARG A 33 -6.29 14.94 4.63
C ARG A 33 -7.44 15.71 5.29
N CYS A 34 -7.09 16.76 6.04
CA CYS A 34 -8.05 17.68 6.60
C CYS A 34 -8.61 18.56 5.48
N ASN A 35 -9.93 18.81 5.52
CA ASN A 35 -10.60 19.65 4.52
C ASN A 35 -10.69 21.12 4.98
N SER A 36 -10.36 21.39 6.23
CA SER A 36 -10.41 22.72 6.84
C SER A 36 -9.21 22.93 7.77
N GLU A 37 -8.79 24.16 7.95
CA GLU A 37 -7.81 24.54 8.98
C GLU A 37 -8.45 24.58 10.38
N ASN A 38 -9.77 24.67 10.44
CA ASN A 38 -10.49 24.62 11.70
C ASN A 38 -10.57 23.19 12.23
N VAL A 39 -10.00 22.96 13.40
CA VAL A 39 -9.98 21.65 14.07
C VAL A 39 -11.39 21.09 14.29
N GLN A 40 -12.39 21.93 14.53
CA GLN A 40 -13.76 21.50 14.77
C GLN A 40 -14.41 20.82 13.55
N ASP A 41 -13.94 21.16 12.34
CA ASP A 41 -14.45 20.58 11.09
C ASP A 41 -13.74 19.24 10.74
N ASN A 42 -12.72 18.85 11.51
CA ASN A 42 -11.88 17.69 11.29
C ASN A 42 -11.95 16.72 12.49
N LYS A 43 -13.15 16.24 12.81
CA LYS A 43 -13.37 15.31 13.91
C LYS A 43 -13.48 13.87 13.40
N ILE A 44 -12.90 12.95 14.15
CA ILE A 44 -13.12 11.51 14.03
C ILE A 44 -13.85 11.06 15.28
N GLU A 45 -15.00 10.42 15.09
CA GLU A 45 -15.79 9.91 16.19
C GLU A 45 -15.66 8.37 16.28
N PRO A 46 -15.49 7.81 17.47
CA PRO A 46 -15.47 6.37 17.64
C PRO A 46 -16.85 5.78 17.36
N VAL A 47 -16.89 4.70 16.59
CA VAL A 47 -18.11 3.92 16.34
C VAL A 47 -17.97 2.54 16.95
N ILE A 48 -19.08 2.00 17.45
CA ILE A 48 -19.13 0.64 17.99
C ILE A 48 -19.49 -0.31 16.85
N GLY A 49 -18.67 -1.33 16.63
CA GLY A 49 -18.91 -2.35 15.61
C GLY A 49 -17.62 -3.04 15.17
N TYR A 50 -17.78 -4.12 14.43
CA TYR A 50 -16.68 -4.79 13.75
C TYR A 50 -16.77 -4.46 12.26
N TYR A 51 -15.73 -3.83 11.72
CA TYR A 51 -15.62 -3.42 10.34
C TYR A 51 -14.37 -4.04 9.72
N SER A 52 -14.52 -4.65 8.56
CA SER A 52 -13.41 -5.24 7.79
C SER A 52 -13.65 -4.97 6.31
N TYR A 53 -12.64 -4.45 5.63
CA TYR A 53 -12.65 -4.13 4.23
C TYR A 53 -11.44 -4.72 3.54
N SER A 54 -11.56 -5.10 2.27
CA SER A 54 -10.50 -5.76 1.51
C SER A 54 -9.25 -4.89 1.36
N TRP A 55 -9.40 -3.58 1.20
CA TRP A 55 -8.28 -2.65 1.08
C TRP A 55 -7.33 -2.65 2.29
N LYS A 56 -7.80 -3.10 3.45
CA LYS A 56 -6.96 -3.18 4.65
C LYS A 56 -5.81 -4.18 4.48
N GLU A 57 -6.02 -5.26 3.73
CA GLU A 57 -5.00 -6.28 3.47
C GLU A 57 -3.96 -5.77 2.48
N ASP A 58 -4.37 -4.91 1.55
CA ASP A 58 -3.51 -4.30 0.53
C ASP A 58 -2.76 -3.06 1.05
N ASN A 59 -3.02 -2.64 2.30
CA ASN A 59 -2.46 -1.41 2.85
C ASN A 59 -0.99 -1.59 3.26
N TRP A 60 -0.11 -0.85 2.62
CA TRP A 60 1.32 -0.83 2.90
C TRP A 60 1.71 -0.04 4.15
N LEU A 61 0.77 0.61 4.81
CA LEU A 61 1.04 1.27 6.09
C LEU A 61 1.08 0.24 7.23
N GLY A 62 2.06 0.40 8.11
CA GLY A 62 2.11 -0.27 9.41
C GLY A 62 1.79 0.70 10.53
N GLY A 63 1.07 0.24 11.55
CA GLY A 63 0.73 1.07 12.72
C GLY A 63 1.53 0.68 13.95
N VAL A 64 1.80 1.68 14.80
CA VAL A 64 2.44 1.50 16.11
C VAL A 64 1.47 1.92 17.20
N TYR A 65 1.10 1.00 18.08
CA TYR A 65 0.12 1.25 19.14
C TYR A 65 0.77 1.56 20.49
N CYS A 66 2.00 1.10 20.69
CA CYS A 66 2.75 1.31 21.93
C CYS A 66 4.19 1.72 21.61
N SER A 67 4.64 2.82 22.21
CA SER A 67 6.04 3.28 22.12
C SER A 67 6.92 2.83 23.29
N ILE A 68 6.32 2.23 24.33
CA ILE A 68 7.02 1.84 25.54
C ILE A 68 6.97 0.33 25.68
N SER A 69 8.16 -0.28 25.76
CA SER A 69 8.31 -1.67 26.17
C SER A 69 8.23 -1.73 27.70
N VAL A 70 7.13 -2.30 28.20
CA VAL A 70 7.05 -2.70 29.59
C VAL A 70 7.19 -4.22 29.68
N SER A 71 7.51 -4.74 30.85
CA SER A 71 7.73 -6.19 31.06
C SER A 71 6.59 -7.10 30.54
N LYS A 72 5.39 -6.55 30.43
CA LYS A 72 4.18 -7.25 29.95
C LYS A 72 3.85 -6.99 28.47
N HIS A 73 4.42 -5.94 27.86
CA HIS A 73 4.12 -5.54 26.48
C HIS A 73 5.41 -5.16 25.76
N ARG A 74 5.96 -6.12 25.02
CA ARG A 74 7.20 -5.94 24.24
C ARG A 74 6.92 -5.41 22.81
N ASN A 75 5.92 -4.58 22.62
CA ASN A 75 5.47 -4.13 21.32
C ASN A 75 6.04 -2.77 20.90
N THR A 76 7.29 -2.49 21.25
CA THR A 76 8.00 -1.34 20.67
C THR A 76 8.51 -1.71 19.30
N THR A 77 8.24 -0.87 18.33
CA THR A 77 8.76 -1.02 16.97
C THR A 77 10.02 -0.20 16.82
N PHE A 78 11.12 -0.88 16.61
CA PHE A 78 12.39 -0.23 16.25
C PHE A 78 12.25 0.37 14.85
N TYR A 79 12.73 1.60 14.65
CA TYR A 79 12.77 2.23 13.34
C TYR A 79 13.90 1.65 12.50
N ASP A 80 13.56 0.86 11.50
CA ASP A 80 14.50 0.28 10.57
C ASP A 80 14.47 1.05 9.24
N GLN A 81 15.52 1.77 8.95
CA GLN A 81 15.66 2.57 7.73
C GLN A 81 15.69 1.73 6.43
N ILE A 82 15.90 0.43 6.52
CA ILE A 82 15.90 -0.46 5.36
C ILE A 82 14.47 -0.79 4.96
N THR A 83 13.64 -1.10 5.94
CA THR A 83 12.27 -1.63 5.73
C THR A 83 11.16 -0.60 5.95
N MET A 84 11.51 0.61 6.39
CA MET A 84 10.52 1.63 6.80
C MET A 84 10.82 3.00 6.25
N ARG A 85 9.75 3.78 6.02
CA ARG A 85 9.80 5.24 5.79
C ARG A 85 8.75 5.90 6.65
N LEU A 86 9.04 7.10 7.15
CA LEU A 86 8.07 7.91 7.91
C LEU A 86 7.53 9.05 7.06
N LEU A 87 6.28 9.41 7.34
CA LEU A 87 5.64 10.53 6.68
C LEU A 87 6.44 11.81 6.94
N GLY A 88 6.73 12.55 5.89
CA GLY A 88 7.50 13.78 5.92
C GLY A 88 7.17 14.65 4.71
N LEU A 89 8.10 15.50 4.35
CA LEU A 89 8.03 16.35 3.17
C LEU A 89 9.27 16.12 2.31
N SER A 90 9.11 16.22 1.00
CA SER A 90 10.21 16.33 0.05
C SER A 90 10.89 17.71 0.16
N ASP A 91 12.00 17.88 -0.53
CA ASP A 91 12.69 19.17 -0.60
C ASP A 91 11.81 20.27 -1.22
N ASN A 92 10.82 19.90 -2.03
CA ASN A 92 9.85 20.83 -2.62
C ASN A 92 8.64 21.11 -1.70
N GLY A 93 8.61 20.54 -0.49
CA GLY A 93 7.51 20.72 0.47
C GLY A 93 6.28 19.85 0.16
N GLU A 94 6.39 18.87 -0.73
CA GLU A 94 5.32 17.95 -1.04
C GLU A 94 5.28 16.77 -0.06
N LEU A 95 4.12 16.15 0.07
CA LEU A 95 3.95 14.96 0.88
C LEU A 95 4.90 13.85 0.42
N ALA A 96 5.69 13.34 1.33
CA ALA A 96 6.66 12.27 1.07
C ALA A 96 6.77 11.29 2.23
N PHE A 97 7.30 10.12 1.95
CA PHE A 97 7.81 9.20 2.97
C PHE A 97 9.33 9.25 2.94
N VAL A 98 9.95 9.54 4.08
CA VAL A 98 11.37 9.80 4.19
C VAL A 98 12.09 8.80 5.09
N LYS A 99 13.34 8.48 4.72
CA LYS A 99 14.23 7.59 5.47
C LYS A 99 14.85 8.27 6.68
N ASN A 100 15.39 9.47 6.45
CA ASN A 100 16.07 10.21 7.47
C ASN A 100 15.06 11.09 8.23
N VAL A 101 14.84 10.77 9.48
CA VAL A 101 13.94 11.51 10.35
C VAL A 101 14.70 12.09 11.54
N PRO A 102 14.34 13.30 11.99
CA PRO A 102 14.94 13.88 13.19
C PRO A 102 14.77 12.99 14.41
N ALA A 103 15.79 12.92 15.26
CA ALA A 103 15.81 12.04 16.44
C ALA A 103 14.65 12.30 17.41
N GLU A 104 14.20 13.55 17.51
CA GLU A 104 13.05 13.97 18.32
C GLU A 104 11.71 13.38 17.86
N ARG A 105 11.63 12.86 16.64
CA ARG A 105 10.46 12.13 16.13
C ARG A 105 10.44 10.66 16.54
N LEU A 106 11.50 10.18 17.17
CA LEU A 106 11.65 8.83 17.67
C LEU A 106 11.69 8.81 19.19
N TYR A 107 11.10 7.78 19.79
CA TYR A 107 11.27 7.54 21.23
C TYR A 107 12.66 6.95 21.49
N LYS A 108 13.41 7.56 22.40
CA LYS A 108 14.81 7.20 22.68
C LYS A 108 15.67 7.09 21.41
N GLU A 109 15.41 7.98 20.43
CA GLU A 109 16.16 8.09 19.18
C GLU A 109 16.14 6.83 18.28
N GLN A 110 15.38 5.83 18.65
CA GLN A 110 15.40 4.51 17.97
C GLN A 110 14.02 3.93 17.69
N TYR A 111 13.01 4.25 18.50
CA TYR A 111 11.74 3.58 18.42
C TYR A 111 10.65 4.47 17.86
N LEU A 112 9.76 3.90 17.09
CA LEU A 112 8.57 4.61 16.63
C LEU A 112 7.67 4.95 17.82
N MET A 113 7.15 6.17 17.84
CA MET A 113 6.23 6.61 18.87
C MET A 113 4.86 5.94 18.71
N ALA A 114 4.12 5.82 19.81
CA ALA A 114 2.72 5.35 19.78
C ALA A 114 1.86 6.22 18.86
N ASN A 115 0.85 5.61 18.28
CA ASN A 115 -0.10 6.26 17.36
C ASN A 115 0.56 6.89 16.13
N LYS A 116 1.66 6.31 15.69
CA LYS A 116 2.31 6.66 14.43
C LYS A 116 2.17 5.54 13.44
N ALA A 117 2.15 5.92 12.16
CA ALA A 117 2.21 5.00 11.04
C ALA A 117 3.55 5.12 10.33
N TYR A 118 3.95 4.07 9.67
CA TYR A 118 5.11 4.01 8.79
C TYR A 118 4.76 3.28 7.50
N LEU A 119 5.44 3.61 6.43
CA LEU A 119 5.36 2.87 5.18
C LEU A 119 6.24 1.62 5.28
N LYS A 120 5.68 0.45 5.02
CA LYS A 120 6.43 -0.80 4.89
C LYS A 120 7.06 -0.85 3.51
N LEU A 121 8.30 -1.33 3.41
CA LEU A 121 9.02 -1.46 2.15
C LEU A 121 9.32 -2.91 1.81
N ASN A 122 9.29 -3.21 0.52
CA ASN A 122 9.83 -4.45 0.00
C ASN A 122 11.36 -4.31 -0.14
N THR A 123 12.11 -5.17 0.53
CA THR A 123 13.58 -5.17 0.50
C THR A 123 14.17 -5.82 -0.74
N ASN A 124 13.35 -6.45 -1.58
CA ASN A 124 13.80 -7.06 -2.84
C ASN A 124 14.00 -6.04 -3.97
N ILE A 125 13.63 -4.78 -3.72
CA ILE A 125 13.78 -3.68 -4.66
C ILE A 125 14.55 -2.54 -3.99
N GLU A 126 15.26 -1.76 -4.79
CA GLU A 126 15.90 -0.55 -4.32
C GLU A 126 14.84 0.53 -4.05
N ASN A 127 14.85 1.11 -2.87
CA ASN A 127 13.91 2.13 -2.44
C ASN A 127 14.64 3.45 -2.17
N ALA A 128 14.15 4.53 -2.74
CA ALA A 128 14.71 5.85 -2.52
C ALA A 128 14.62 6.30 -1.05
N ASP A 129 15.50 7.20 -0.66
CA ASP A 129 15.49 7.80 0.66
C ASP A 129 14.28 8.74 0.87
N VAL A 130 13.79 9.34 -0.20
CA VAL A 130 12.56 10.15 -0.26
C VAL A 130 11.66 9.57 -1.34
N MET A 131 10.46 9.16 -0.95
CA MET A 131 9.46 8.59 -1.83
C MET A 131 8.26 9.52 -1.92
N THR A 132 7.84 9.88 -3.13
CA THR A 132 6.76 10.85 -3.37
C THR A 132 5.51 10.17 -3.94
N HIS A 133 4.37 10.80 -3.75
CA HIS A 133 3.14 10.35 -4.40
C HIS A 133 3.25 10.50 -5.91
N GLY A 134 2.95 9.43 -6.65
CA GLY A 134 3.08 9.42 -8.11
C GLY A 134 4.54 9.33 -8.64
N GLY A 135 5.54 9.14 -7.77
CA GLY A 135 6.88 8.73 -8.18
C GLY A 135 6.87 7.33 -8.79
N ASP A 136 7.96 6.96 -9.48
CA ASP A 136 8.09 5.65 -10.10
C ASP A 136 8.00 4.55 -9.03
N THR A 137 6.90 3.85 -9.02
CA THR A 137 6.80 2.57 -8.31
C THR A 137 7.23 1.50 -9.28
N PRO A 138 8.15 0.59 -8.93
CA PRO A 138 8.36 -0.58 -9.75
C PRO A 138 7.00 -1.23 -9.95
N GLU A 139 6.59 -1.38 -11.19
CA GLU A 139 5.48 -2.26 -11.48
C GLU A 139 5.88 -3.63 -10.95
N ALA A 140 5.50 -3.90 -9.70
CA ALA A 140 5.42 -5.28 -9.30
C ALA A 140 4.50 -5.89 -10.35
N ILE A 141 4.97 -6.97 -11.00
CA ILE A 141 4.11 -7.85 -11.79
C ILE A 141 3.15 -8.52 -10.79
N ASN A 142 2.42 -7.71 -10.07
CA ASN A 142 1.38 -8.06 -9.12
C ASN A 142 0.07 -7.84 -9.84
N SER A 143 -0.44 -8.93 -10.34
CA SER A 143 -1.60 -9.06 -11.18
C SER A 143 -1.41 -8.47 -12.59
N VAL A 144 -1.09 -9.30 -13.53
CA VAL A 144 -1.79 -9.22 -14.79
C VAL A 144 -3.25 -9.03 -14.39
N LYS A 145 -3.78 -7.79 -14.49
CA LYS A 145 -5.22 -7.59 -14.57
C LYS A 145 -5.61 -8.41 -15.80
N THR A 146 -5.93 -9.65 -15.58
CA THR A 146 -6.60 -10.45 -16.60
C THR A 146 -7.92 -9.73 -16.80
N ASP A 147 -8.02 -8.99 -17.88
CA ASP A 147 -9.30 -8.55 -18.39
C ASP A 147 -10.11 -9.83 -18.60
N TYR A 148 -10.91 -10.17 -17.59
CA TYR A 148 -11.78 -11.35 -17.61
C TYR A 148 -12.75 -11.33 -18.80
N ASN A 149 -12.87 -10.20 -19.48
CA ASN A 149 -13.66 -10.01 -20.69
C ASN A 149 -12.85 -10.15 -21.99
N ALA A 150 -11.53 -10.31 -21.94
CA ALA A 150 -10.75 -10.53 -23.14
C ALA A 150 -10.93 -11.99 -23.62
N THR A 151 -11.57 -12.16 -24.76
CA THR A 151 -11.75 -13.44 -25.44
C THR A 151 -10.44 -14.00 -26.02
N ASN A 152 -9.30 -13.52 -25.57
CA ASN A 152 -7.98 -13.87 -26.05
C ASN A 152 -7.64 -15.34 -25.78
N ILE A 153 -7.20 -16.04 -26.81
CA ILE A 153 -6.71 -17.41 -26.74
C ILE A 153 -5.20 -17.40 -26.88
N TYR A 154 -4.52 -18.14 -26.02
CA TYR A 154 -3.06 -18.24 -26.00
C TYR A 154 -2.63 -19.69 -26.20
N THR A 155 -1.52 -19.91 -26.87
CA THR A 155 -0.83 -21.20 -26.90
C THR A 155 -0.27 -21.53 -25.52
N LEU A 156 0.14 -22.77 -25.29
CA LEU A 156 0.84 -23.17 -24.05
C LEU A 156 2.19 -22.43 -23.85
N THR A 157 2.77 -21.91 -24.95
CA THR A 157 4.01 -21.11 -24.91
C THR A 157 3.77 -19.63 -24.67
N GLY A 158 2.49 -19.22 -24.43
CA GLY A 158 2.13 -17.84 -24.10
C GLY A 158 1.94 -16.91 -25.32
N ILE A 159 1.95 -17.45 -26.55
CA ILE A 159 1.72 -16.66 -27.77
C ILE A 159 0.21 -16.44 -27.95
N ARG A 160 -0.23 -15.19 -28.05
CA ARG A 160 -1.61 -14.83 -28.34
C ARG A 160 -1.97 -15.20 -29.79
N LEU A 161 -3.10 -15.83 -29.97
CA LEU A 161 -3.64 -16.05 -31.32
C LEU A 161 -4.27 -14.76 -31.85
N PRO A 162 -4.14 -14.48 -33.18
CA PRO A 162 -4.77 -13.33 -33.78
C PRO A 162 -6.29 -13.38 -33.66
N ASP A 163 -6.92 -12.21 -33.53
CA ASP A 163 -8.38 -12.12 -33.45
C ASP A 163 -9.03 -12.57 -34.77
N GLY A 164 -10.09 -13.35 -34.65
CA GLY A 164 -10.83 -13.87 -35.81
C GLY A 164 -10.24 -15.12 -36.48
N VAL A 165 -9.12 -15.64 -36.01
CA VAL A 165 -8.53 -16.90 -36.48
C VAL A 165 -9.07 -18.05 -35.63
N ALA A 166 -9.70 -19.03 -36.28
CA ALA A 166 -10.11 -20.26 -35.58
C ALA A 166 -8.85 -21.05 -35.21
N PRO A 167 -8.66 -21.39 -33.92
CA PRO A 167 -7.49 -22.17 -33.51
C PRO A 167 -7.58 -23.59 -34.05
N GLU A 168 -6.45 -24.14 -34.48
CA GLU A 168 -6.35 -25.55 -34.85
C GLU A 168 -6.60 -26.49 -33.66
N ALA A 169 -6.82 -27.79 -33.92
CA ALA A 169 -6.97 -28.78 -32.87
C ALA A 169 -5.73 -28.77 -31.95
N GLY A 170 -5.93 -28.58 -30.65
CA GLY A 170 -4.83 -28.44 -29.73
C GLY A 170 -5.25 -27.99 -28.32
N ILE A 171 -4.24 -27.72 -27.49
CA ILE A 171 -4.41 -27.25 -26.13
C ILE A 171 -4.07 -25.77 -26.05
N TYR A 172 -4.97 -24.98 -25.51
CA TYR A 172 -4.84 -23.52 -25.41
C TYR A 172 -5.21 -23.03 -24.00
N ILE A 173 -4.89 -21.77 -23.72
CA ILE A 173 -5.29 -21.06 -22.51
C ILE A 173 -6.27 -19.96 -22.92
N LYS A 174 -7.46 -19.98 -22.34
CA LYS A 174 -8.48 -18.93 -22.49
C LYS A 174 -8.99 -18.52 -21.11
N ASN A 175 -8.94 -17.22 -20.81
CA ASN A 175 -9.33 -16.68 -19.51
C ASN A 175 -8.64 -17.40 -18.33
N GLY A 176 -7.34 -17.66 -18.47
CA GLY A 176 -6.56 -18.35 -17.46
C GLY A 176 -6.87 -19.85 -17.28
N LYS A 177 -7.78 -20.40 -18.09
CA LYS A 177 -8.15 -21.82 -18.04
C LYS A 177 -7.65 -22.57 -19.26
N LYS A 178 -7.18 -23.80 -19.04
CA LYS A 178 -6.80 -24.72 -20.10
C LYS A 178 -8.05 -25.18 -20.84
N ILE A 179 -8.07 -25.04 -22.18
CA ILE A 179 -9.12 -25.53 -23.07
C ILE A 179 -8.52 -26.49 -24.09
N ILE A 180 -9.32 -27.43 -24.55
CA ILE A 180 -8.95 -28.38 -25.62
C ILE A 180 -9.89 -28.10 -26.80
N ILE A 181 -9.31 -27.81 -27.94
CA ILE A 181 -10.02 -27.65 -29.21
C ILE A 181 -9.78 -28.94 -30.01
N ARG A 182 -10.85 -29.53 -30.50
CA ARG A 182 -10.85 -30.79 -31.24
C ARG A 182 -11.17 -30.55 -32.71
#